data_0903d99f4c768a572c80eb37dd7600a5
#
_entry.id   0903d99f4c768a572c80eb37dd7600a5
#
_cell.length_a   1.000
_cell.length_b   1.000
_cell.length_c   1.000
_cell.angle_alpha   90.00
_cell.angle_beta   90.00
_cell.angle_gamma   90.00
#
_symmetry.space_group_name_H-M   'P 1'
#
loop_
_entity.id
_entity.type
_entity.pdbx_description
1 polymer ?
#
loop_
_entity_poly.entity_id
_entity_poly.type
_entity_poly.pdbx_seq_one_letter_code
_entity_poly.pdbx_strand_id
1 'polypeptide(L)'
;LSLHDALPIYKNTFNELPDRPRCFFYMTPDKKIRMADKADYEKVVSENPDIVEAGAGGPLLIIDGVSQNIPSQNDGLTERHPRTCMGVEKNGTTVWMMVADGRRYTWSNGLYYNDMCKIMSALGCHNMMNLDGGGSSEMIVRASKDKNEYNVINWTNDNGGEERTLYTGILFVTKK
;
A
#
# COMPACT_ATOMS: atom_id res chain seq x y z
N LEU A 1 6.38 3.96 4.91
CA LEU A 1 6.96 4.04 3.56
C LEU A 1 8.29 4.76 3.58
N SER A 2 9.38 4.09 3.21
CA SER A 2 10.67 4.74 3.01
C SER A 2 10.62 5.52 1.69
N LEU A 3 11.30 6.67 1.61
CA LEU A 3 11.47 7.45 0.38
C LEU A 3 11.98 6.59 -0.81
N HIS A 4 12.64 5.48 -0.52
CA HIS A 4 13.12 4.52 -1.50
C HIS A 4 12.02 3.63 -2.06
N ASP A 5 10.88 3.56 -1.38
CA ASP A 5 9.76 2.68 -1.73
C ASP A 5 8.55 3.44 -2.30
N ALA A 6 8.47 4.75 -2.12
CA ALA A 6 7.36 5.59 -2.54
C ALA A 6 7.82 6.89 -3.22
N LEU A 7 8.87 6.84 -4.02
CA LEU A 7 9.21 7.98 -4.87
C LEU A 7 8.07 8.19 -5.87
N PRO A 8 7.61 9.43 -6.03
CA PRO A 8 6.72 9.76 -7.13
C PRO A 8 7.41 9.33 -8.42
N ILE A 9 6.74 8.51 -9.20
CA ILE A 9 7.27 7.92 -10.43
C ILE A 9 7.48 8.97 -11.52
N TYR A 10 7.01 10.17 -11.28
CA TYR A 10 7.10 11.28 -12.23
C TYR A 10 8.57 11.63 -12.49
N LYS A 11 9.08 11.16 -13.62
CA LYS A 11 10.43 11.39 -14.19
C LYS A 11 11.62 10.70 -13.52
N ASN A 12 11.42 9.79 -12.57
CA ASN A 12 12.53 9.06 -11.96
C ASN A 12 12.49 7.57 -12.32
N THR A 13 13.63 7.03 -12.68
CA THR A 13 13.83 5.58 -12.79
C THR A 13 13.62 4.92 -11.44
N PHE A 14 12.93 3.79 -11.41
CA PHE A 14 12.90 2.92 -10.24
C PHE A 14 14.33 2.58 -9.83
N ASN A 15 14.78 3.05 -8.66
CA ASN A 15 16.00 2.53 -8.06
C ASN A 15 15.71 1.12 -7.54
N GLU A 16 16.24 0.13 -8.20
CA GLU A 16 15.99 -1.27 -7.92
C GLU A 16 16.72 -1.76 -6.69
N LEU A 17 15.97 -2.39 -5.77
CA LEU A 17 16.50 -3.52 -5.03
C LEU A 17 16.22 -4.75 -5.92
N PRO A 18 17.24 -5.44 -6.44
CA PRO A 18 17.12 -6.37 -7.58
C PRO A 18 16.15 -7.53 -7.36
N ASP A 19 15.94 -7.95 -6.12
CA ASP A 19 15.34 -9.23 -5.79
C ASP A 19 13.92 -9.15 -5.20
N ARG A 20 13.30 -7.97 -5.16
CA ARG A 20 11.95 -7.81 -4.61
C ARG A 20 10.92 -7.52 -5.70
N PRO A 21 9.78 -8.24 -5.70
CA PRO A 21 8.65 -7.89 -6.56
C PRO A 21 8.22 -6.44 -6.29
N ARG A 22 8.22 -5.62 -7.32
CA ARG A 22 7.83 -4.20 -7.24
C ARG A 22 6.63 -3.97 -8.14
N CYS A 23 5.75 -3.10 -7.67
CA CYS A 23 4.61 -2.62 -8.41
C CYS A 23 4.39 -1.15 -8.08
N PHE A 24 3.46 -0.54 -8.76
CA PHE A 24 3.10 0.85 -8.52
C PHE A 24 1.60 1.07 -8.70
N PHE A 25 1.08 2.04 -8.00
CA PHE A 25 -0.21 2.64 -8.33
C PHE A 25 0.01 3.94 -9.08
N TYR A 26 -0.96 4.32 -9.89
CA TYR A 26 -0.97 5.60 -10.57
C TYR A 26 -2.39 6.14 -10.69
N MET A 27 -2.51 7.46 -10.70
CA MET A 27 -3.77 8.16 -10.89
C MET A 27 -3.76 8.89 -12.23
N THR A 28 -4.79 8.67 -13.01
CA THR A 28 -5.03 9.34 -14.29
C THR A 28 -5.88 10.60 -14.12
N PRO A 29 -5.91 11.53 -15.10
CA PRO A 29 -6.66 12.80 -15.00
C PRO A 29 -8.17 12.63 -14.74
N ASP A 30 -8.75 11.48 -15.12
CA ASP A 30 -10.12 11.10 -14.80
C ASP A 30 -10.31 10.68 -13.32
N LYS A 31 -9.27 10.88 -12.47
CA LYS A 31 -9.24 10.56 -11.04
C LYS A 31 -9.42 9.08 -10.71
N LYS A 32 -9.07 8.21 -11.63
CA LYS A 32 -9.05 6.77 -11.39
C LYS A 32 -7.67 6.32 -10.97
N ILE A 33 -7.66 5.46 -9.97
CA ILE A 33 -6.44 4.80 -9.52
C ILE A 33 -6.35 3.43 -10.17
N ARG A 34 -5.16 3.11 -10.66
CA ARG A 34 -4.81 1.83 -11.25
C ARG A 34 -3.53 1.31 -10.64
N MET A 35 -3.27 0.03 -10.81
CA MET A 35 -2.06 -0.63 -10.34
C MET A 35 -1.45 -1.43 -11.48
N ALA A 36 -0.13 -1.47 -11.52
CA ALA A 36 0.61 -2.24 -12.51
C ALA A 36 1.89 -2.83 -11.90
N ASP A 37 2.38 -3.90 -12.49
CA ASP A 37 3.69 -4.43 -12.16
C ASP A 37 4.78 -3.51 -12.70
N LYS A 38 5.96 -3.54 -12.09
CA LYS A 38 7.13 -2.79 -12.54
C LYS A 38 7.48 -3.10 -13.99
N ALA A 39 7.31 -4.34 -14.43
CA ALA A 39 7.60 -4.75 -15.81
C ALA A 39 6.77 -3.98 -16.85
N ASP A 40 5.59 -3.48 -16.46
CA ASP A 40 4.70 -2.71 -17.33
C ASP A 40 4.97 -1.20 -17.29
N TYR A 41 6.00 -0.73 -16.57
CA TYR A 41 6.22 0.70 -16.33
C TYR A 41 6.31 1.52 -17.61
N GLU A 42 7.20 1.14 -18.53
CA GLU A 42 7.42 1.85 -19.81
C GLU A 42 6.13 1.93 -20.63
N LYS A 43 5.39 0.82 -20.70
CA LYS A 43 4.11 0.75 -21.37
C LYS A 43 3.10 1.70 -20.73
N VAL A 44 2.93 1.62 -19.41
CA VAL A 44 1.97 2.46 -18.69
C VAL A 44 2.25 3.93 -18.87
N VAL A 45 3.51 4.36 -18.78
CA VAL A 45 3.92 5.76 -18.96
C VAL A 45 3.67 6.23 -20.39
N SER A 46 3.97 5.38 -21.38
CA SER A 46 3.74 5.73 -22.79
C SER A 46 2.25 5.85 -23.13
N GLU A 47 1.42 4.99 -22.56
CA GLU A 47 -0.04 5.00 -22.76
C GLU A 47 -0.76 6.08 -21.95
N ASN A 48 -0.15 6.57 -20.86
CA ASN A 48 -0.73 7.54 -19.94
C ASN A 48 0.24 8.69 -19.67
N PRO A 49 0.53 9.56 -20.66
CA PRO A 49 1.51 10.63 -20.52
C PRO A 49 1.13 11.68 -19.47
N ASP A 50 -0.15 11.74 -19.09
CA ASP A 50 -0.73 12.72 -18.16
C ASP A 50 -0.98 12.14 -16.76
N ILE A 51 -0.21 11.16 -16.32
CA ILE A 51 -0.30 10.65 -14.94
C ILE A 51 -0.18 11.80 -13.95
N VAL A 52 -1.16 11.91 -13.05
CA VAL A 52 -1.28 12.99 -12.07
C VAL A 52 -0.48 12.68 -10.82
N GLU A 53 -0.52 11.43 -10.35
CA GLU A 53 0.13 10.96 -9.13
C GLU A 53 0.49 9.50 -9.29
N ALA A 54 1.58 9.08 -8.65
CA ALA A 54 1.97 7.67 -8.62
C ALA A 54 2.82 7.35 -7.38
N GLY A 55 2.82 6.09 -6.97
CA GLY A 55 3.66 5.62 -5.88
C GLY A 55 3.97 4.14 -6.02
N ALA A 56 5.12 3.74 -5.50
CA ALA A 56 5.61 2.36 -5.58
C ALA A 56 5.36 1.58 -4.29
N GLY A 57 5.31 0.27 -4.44
CA GLY A 57 5.20 -0.70 -3.35
C GLY A 57 5.46 -2.12 -3.85
N GLY A 58 4.88 -3.10 -3.21
CA GLY A 58 4.94 -4.47 -3.72
C GLY A 58 4.97 -5.54 -2.62
N PRO A 59 4.65 -6.75 -3.03
CA PRO A 59 4.18 -7.16 -4.36
C PRO A 59 2.72 -6.79 -4.65
N LEU A 60 2.28 -6.98 -5.91
CA LEU A 60 0.84 -7.09 -6.21
C LEU A 60 0.32 -8.41 -5.64
N LEU A 61 -0.73 -8.32 -4.83
CA LEU A 61 -1.32 -9.46 -4.13
C LEU A 61 -2.67 -9.90 -4.73
N ILE A 62 -3.39 -8.98 -5.35
CA ILE A 62 -4.60 -9.26 -6.15
C ILE A 62 -4.43 -8.55 -7.49
N ILE A 63 -4.66 -9.27 -8.57
CA ILE A 63 -4.65 -8.76 -9.94
C ILE A 63 -5.95 -9.22 -10.62
N ASP A 64 -6.71 -8.29 -11.13
CA ASP A 64 -7.99 -8.54 -11.82
C ASP A 64 -8.96 -9.44 -11.02
N GLY A 65 -9.01 -9.23 -9.71
CA GLY A 65 -9.85 -9.97 -8.78
C GLY A 65 -9.27 -11.33 -8.37
N VAL A 66 -8.09 -11.70 -8.86
CA VAL A 66 -7.46 -13.00 -8.58
C VAL A 66 -6.28 -12.82 -7.63
N SER A 67 -6.31 -13.51 -6.48
CA SER A 67 -5.19 -13.55 -5.54
C SER A 67 -3.98 -14.22 -6.18
N GLN A 68 -2.83 -13.59 -6.06
CA GLN A 68 -1.59 -14.04 -6.66
C GLN A 68 -0.89 -15.08 -5.79
N ASN A 69 -0.28 -16.04 -6.43
CA ASN A 69 0.62 -16.97 -5.77
C ASN A 69 1.99 -16.30 -5.59
N ILE A 70 2.24 -15.79 -4.38
CA ILE A 70 3.50 -15.12 -4.07
C ILE A 70 4.57 -16.19 -3.79
N PRO A 71 5.78 -16.09 -4.37
CA PRO A 71 6.85 -17.05 -4.13
C PRO A 71 7.18 -17.22 -2.64
N SER A 72 7.52 -18.44 -2.24
CA SER A 72 7.77 -18.83 -0.84
C SER A 72 8.94 -18.11 -0.16
N GLN A 73 9.78 -17.44 -0.91
CA GLN A 73 10.89 -16.61 -0.40
C GLN A 73 10.41 -15.26 0.17
N ASN A 74 9.12 -14.98 0.08
CA ASN A 74 8.56 -13.73 0.56
C ASN A 74 8.01 -13.95 1.99
N ASP A 75 8.57 -13.24 2.97
CA ASP A 75 8.24 -13.32 4.40
C ASP A 75 6.73 -13.23 4.70
N GLY A 76 5.97 -12.64 3.77
CA GLY A 76 4.51 -12.52 3.88
C GLY A 76 3.74 -13.82 3.82
N LEU A 77 4.35 -14.92 3.35
CA LEU A 77 3.72 -16.25 3.30
C LEU A 77 3.99 -17.08 4.55
N THR A 78 5.13 -16.88 5.18
CA THR A 78 5.63 -17.74 6.25
C THR A 78 5.42 -17.16 7.63
N GLU A 79 5.24 -15.84 7.72
CA GLU A 79 5.14 -15.14 9.00
C GLU A 79 4.02 -14.10 9.02
N ARG A 80 3.43 -13.96 10.21
CA ARG A 80 2.49 -12.90 10.50
C ARG A 80 3.23 -11.65 10.92
N HIS A 81 2.90 -10.53 10.30
CA HIS A 81 3.47 -9.23 10.61
C HIS A 81 2.39 -8.15 10.65
N PRO A 82 2.67 -6.98 11.27
CA PRO A 82 1.93 -5.76 10.97
C PRO A 82 1.99 -5.52 9.46
N ARG A 83 0.85 -5.15 8.86
CA ARG A 83 0.74 -5.04 7.40
C ARG A 83 0.05 -3.75 7.01
N THR A 84 0.45 -3.23 5.87
CA THR A 84 -0.19 -2.11 5.19
C THR A 84 -0.44 -2.50 3.75
N CYS A 85 -1.61 -2.23 3.23
CA CYS A 85 -1.90 -2.41 1.81
C CYS A 85 -2.86 -1.36 1.30
N MET A 86 -2.85 -1.21 -0.02
CA MET A 86 -3.78 -0.40 -0.77
C MET A 86 -4.45 -1.27 -1.83
N GLY A 87 -5.76 -1.12 -1.98
CA GLY A 87 -6.53 -1.81 -2.99
C GLY A 87 -7.48 -0.88 -3.72
N VAL A 88 -7.87 -1.26 -4.92
CA VAL A 88 -8.82 -0.51 -5.73
C VAL A 88 -9.89 -1.43 -6.31
N GLU A 89 -11.10 -0.93 -6.46
CA GLU A 89 -12.15 -1.59 -7.23
C GLU A 89 -11.84 -1.58 -8.73
N LYS A 90 -12.58 -2.38 -9.48
CA LYS A 90 -12.43 -2.49 -10.94
C LYS A 90 -12.59 -1.17 -11.68
N ASN A 91 -13.45 -0.29 -11.19
CA ASN A 91 -13.69 1.03 -11.78
C ASN A 91 -12.59 2.06 -11.48
N GLY A 92 -11.70 1.77 -10.51
CA GLY A 92 -10.61 2.65 -10.08
C GLY A 92 -11.02 3.86 -9.24
N THR A 93 -12.30 3.98 -8.85
CA THR A 93 -12.84 5.14 -8.11
C THR A 93 -12.94 4.91 -6.62
N THR A 94 -13.05 3.65 -6.19
CA THR A 94 -13.05 3.28 -4.78
C THR A 94 -11.67 2.73 -4.41
N VAL A 95 -11.10 3.30 -3.36
CA VAL A 95 -9.79 2.93 -2.82
C VAL A 95 -9.97 2.38 -1.42
N TRP A 96 -9.37 1.25 -1.17
CA TRP A 96 -9.28 0.62 0.14
C TRP A 96 -7.87 0.79 0.71
N MET A 97 -7.80 1.28 1.93
CA MET A 97 -6.56 1.33 2.70
C MET A 97 -6.72 0.43 3.91
N MET A 98 -5.79 -0.47 4.13
CA MET A 98 -5.81 -1.35 5.28
C MET A 98 -4.47 -1.33 6.00
N VAL A 99 -4.55 -1.18 7.31
CA VAL A 99 -3.45 -1.43 8.24
C VAL A 99 -3.89 -2.52 9.21
N ALA A 100 -3.01 -3.46 9.47
CA ALA A 100 -3.20 -4.51 10.47
C ALA A 100 -2.08 -4.43 11.50
N ASP A 101 -2.46 -4.37 12.77
CA ASP A 101 -1.51 -4.51 13.87
C ASP A 101 -0.90 -5.90 13.91
N GLY A 102 0.27 -6.03 14.52
CA GLY A 102 0.90 -7.33 14.67
C GLY A 102 2.04 -7.35 15.69
N ARG A 103 2.70 -8.50 15.82
CA ARG A 103 3.83 -8.72 16.75
C ARG A 103 3.49 -8.42 18.22
N ARG A 104 2.21 -8.58 18.61
CA ARG A 104 1.71 -8.34 19.96
C ARG A 104 0.77 -9.46 20.37
N TYR A 105 1.27 -10.43 21.10
CA TYR A 105 0.57 -11.69 21.44
C TYR A 105 -0.79 -11.48 22.13
N THR A 106 -0.95 -10.41 22.92
CA THR A 106 -2.18 -10.12 23.63
C THR A 106 -3.20 -9.32 22.83
N TRP A 107 -2.83 -8.82 21.66
CA TRP A 107 -3.66 -7.94 20.83
C TRP A 107 -3.79 -8.49 19.41
N SER A 108 -2.72 -8.54 18.66
CA SER A 108 -2.67 -9.02 17.29
C SER A 108 -1.30 -9.62 16.95
N ASN A 109 -1.31 -10.79 16.32
CA ASN A 109 -0.10 -11.39 15.77
C ASN A 109 0.24 -10.87 14.37
N GLY A 110 -0.68 -10.13 13.73
CA GLY A 110 -0.54 -9.68 12.36
C GLY A 110 -1.19 -10.62 11.35
N LEU A 111 -0.96 -10.34 10.07
CA LEU A 111 -1.56 -11.06 8.96
C LEU A 111 -0.50 -11.68 8.03
N TYR A 112 -0.86 -12.82 7.43
CA TYR A 112 -0.24 -13.31 6.21
C TYR A 112 -0.77 -12.56 4.98
N TYR A 113 -0.08 -12.60 3.85
CA TYR A 113 -0.59 -12.04 2.60
C TYR A 113 -1.91 -12.66 2.17
N ASN A 114 -2.07 -13.96 2.36
CA ASN A 114 -3.34 -14.65 2.04
C ASN A 114 -4.52 -14.17 2.90
N ASP A 115 -4.28 -13.79 4.16
CA ASP A 115 -5.32 -13.21 5.01
C ASP A 115 -5.73 -11.83 4.47
N MET A 116 -4.76 -11.02 4.07
CA MET A 116 -5.02 -9.72 3.45
C MET A 116 -5.82 -9.87 2.15
N CYS A 117 -5.45 -10.82 1.29
CA CYS A 117 -6.19 -11.09 0.05
C CYS A 117 -7.65 -11.46 0.32
N LYS A 118 -7.91 -12.33 1.30
CA LYS A 118 -9.28 -12.72 1.68
C LYS A 118 -10.11 -11.53 2.15
N ILE A 119 -9.54 -10.69 3.04
CA ILE A 119 -10.22 -9.50 3.56
C ILE A 119 -10.53 -8.53 2.42
N MET A 120 -9.54 -8.20 1.62
CA MET A 120 -9.68 -7.21 0.56
C MET A 120 -10.59 -7.68 -0.59
N SER A 121 -10.53 -8.96 -0.93
CA SER A 121 -11.47 -9.55 -1.90
C SER A 121 -12.91 -9.50 -1.40
N ALA A 122 -13.15 -9.77 -0.12
CA ALA A 122 -14.48 -9.66 0.48
C ALA A 122 -15.04 -8.22 0.48
N LEU A 123 -14.16 -7.21 0.47
CA LEU A 123 -14.51 -5.80 0.32
C LEU A 123 -14.74 -5.37 -1.14
N GLY A 124 -14.56 -6.28 -2.11
CA GLY A 124 -14.71 -5.97 -3.54
C GLY A 124 -13.48 -5.40 -4.21
N CYS A 125 -12.32 -5.56 -3.59
CA CYS A 125 -11.05 -5.13 -4.16
C CYS A 125 -10.72 -5.93 -5.43
N HIS A 126 -10.36 -5.25 -6.50
CA HIS A 126 -10.03 -5.85 -7.79
C HIS A 126 -8.53 -5.93 -8.02
N ASN A 127 -7.78 -4.90 -7.63
CA ASN A 127 -6.33 -4.92 -7.60
C ASN A 127 -5.83 -4.47 -6.22
N MET A 128 -4.81 -5.14 -5.71
CA MET A 128 -4.23 -4.84 -4.40
C MET A 128 -2.72 -4.97 -4.43
N MET A 129 -2.06 -3.99 -3.84
CA MET A 129 -0.63 -4.01 -3.59
C MET A 129 -0.31 -3.97 -2.10
N ASN A 130 0.74 -4.68 -1.72
CA ASN A 130 1.34 -4.53 -0.40
C ASN A 130 2.15 -3.24 -0.34
N LEU A 131 2.16 -2.61 0.82
CA LEU A 131 3.03 -1.49 1.15
C LEU A 131 4.02 -1.91 2.23
N ASP A 132 4.89 -0.99 2.66
CA ASP A 132 5.78 -1.27 3.78
C ASP A 132 4.97 -1.62 5.03
N GLY A 133 5.46 -2.61 5.75
CA GLY A 133 4.80 -3.20 6.91
C GLY A 133 5.65 -3.11 8.18
N GLY A 134 5.38 -3.99 9.13
CA GLY A 134 6.11 -4.02 10.39
C GLY A 134 5.97 -2.72 11.17
N GLY A 135 7.07 -2.13 11.58
CA GLY A 135 7.09 -0.85 12.30
C GLY A 135 6.62 0.35 11.48
N SER A 136 6.55 0.22 10.15
CA SER A 136 6.04 1.25 9.25
C SER A 136 4.52 1.21 9.07
N SER A 137 3.83 0.23 9.68
CA SER A 137 2.37 0.11 9.59
C SER A 137 1.70 1.15 10.49
N GLU A 138 1.24 2.22 9.88
CA GLU A 138 0.62 3.34 10.58
C GLU A 138 -0.55 3.90 9.77
N MET A 139 -1.65 4.19 10.44
CA MET A 139 -2.81 4.86 9.86
C MET A 139 -3.22 6.04 10.73
N ILE A 140 -3.21 7.21 10.11
CA ILE A 140 -3.52 8.47 10.78
C ILE A 140 -4.80 9.04 10.18
N VAL A 141 -5.71 9.45 11.04
CA VAL A 141 -6.97 10.07 10.66
C VAL A 141 -7.07 11.44 11.29
N ARG A 142 -7.51 12.42 10.54
CA ARG A 142 -7.80 13.75 11.07
C ARG A 142 -8.99 13.68 12.03
N ALA A 143 -8.79 14.10 13.26
CA ALA A 143 -9.79 14.00 14.33
C ALA A 143 -11.00 14.93 14.10
N SER A 144 -10.78 16.10 13.49
CA SER A 144 -11.84 17.08 13.22
C SER A 144 -11.52 17.90 11.98
N LYS A 145 -12.56 18.34 11.26
CA LYS A 145 -12.41 19.27 10.12
C LYS A 145 -11.87 20.63 10.52
N ASP A 146 -12.10 21.04 11.76
CA ASP A 146 -11.84 22.40 12.25
C ASP A 146 -10.54 22.50 13.07
N LYS A 147 -9.91 21.36 13.36
CA LYS A 147 -8.68 21.30 14.14
C LYS A 147 -7.58 20.60 13.36
N ASN A 148 -6.34 21.05 13.53
CA ASN A 148 -5.14 20.32 13.06
C ASN A 148 -4.73 19.22 14.04
N GLU A 149 -5.71 18.43 14.45
CA GLU A 149 -5.53 17.28 15.34
C GLU A 149 -5.65 15.99 14.53
N TYR A 150 -4.72 15.10 14.74
CA TYR A 150 -4.63 13.81 14.06
C TYR A 150 -4.52 12.70 15.08
N ASN A 151 -5.22 11.61 14.84
CA ASN A 151 -5.17 10.42 15.68
C ASN A 151 -4.55 9.28 14.89
N VAL A 152 -3.55 8.64 15.46
CA VAL A 152 -3.09 7.31 15.01
C VAL A 152 -4.14 6.31 15.47
N ILE A 153 -4.73 5.56 14.54
CA ILE A 153 -5.88 4.68 14.80
C ILE A 153 -5.52 3.20 14.88
N ASN A 154 -4.26 2.86 14.67
CA ASN A 154 -3.73 1.52 14.88
C ASN A 154 -2.64 1.55 15.96
N TRP A 155 -2.16 0.39 16.37
CA TRP A 155 -1.06 0.30 17.31
C TRP A 155 0.28 0.15 16.58
N THR A 156 1.07 1.21 16.55
CA THR A 156 2.41 1.19 15.98
C THR A 156 3.30 0.19 16.71
N ASN A 157 4.23 -0.45 16.00
CA ASN A 157 4.93 -1.62 16.54
C ASN A 157 6.37 -1.36 16.97
N ASP A 158 6.94 -0.20 16.67
CA ASP A 158 8.31 0.11 17.07
C ASP A 158 8.41 0.56 18.53
N ASN A 159 9.55 0.29 19.16
CA ASN A 159 9.94 0.76 20.49
C ASN A 159 8.82 0.66 21.56
N GLY A 160 8.00 -0.39 21.49
CA GLY A 160 6.93 -0.57 22.48
C GLY A 160 5.63 0.21 22.19
N GLY A 161 5.46 0.75 21.01
CA GLY A 161 4.26 1.48 20.56
C GLY A 161 4.55 2.91 20.13
N GLU A 162 5.82 3.28 20.01
CA GLU A 162 6.21 4.55 19.43
C GLU A 162 6.08 4.53 17.91
N GLU A 163 5.83 5.69 17.34
CA GLU A 163 5.75 5.90 15.90
C GLU A 163 7.15 5.89 15.30
N ARG A 164 7.28 5.20 14.17
CA ARG A 164 8.53 5.24 13.40
C ARG A 164 8.58 6.51 12.57
N THR A 165 9.72 7.19 12.53
CA THR A 165 9.96 8.23 11.54
C THR A 165 9.95 7.64 10.14
N LEU A 166 9.00 8.06 9.32
CA LEU A 166 8.85 7.66 7.93
C LEU A 166 9.14 8.85 7.01
N TYR A 167 9.78 8.58 5.89
CA TYR A 167 10.11 9.62 4.91
C TYR A 167 8.93 9.97 4.00
N THR A 168 7.98 9.06 3.81
CA THR A 168 6.83 9.23 2.92
C THR A 168 5.60 8.52 3.47
N GLY A 169 4.44 8.99 3.04
CA GLY A 169 3.14 8.38 3.30
C GLY A 169 2.17 8.65 2.15
N ILE A 170 1.05 7.95 2.14
CA ILE A 170 -0.04 8.20 1.21
C ILE A 170 -1.08 9.03 1.94
N LEU A 171 -1.43 10.19 1.39
CA LEU A 171 -2.39 11.12 1.98
C LEU A 171 -3.61 11.26 1.06
N PHE A 172 -4.79 10.97 1.61
CA PHE A 172 -6.07 11.26 0.97
C PHE A 172 -6.68 12.52 1.56
N VAL A 173 -6.96 13.49 0.70
CA VAL A 173 -7.61 14.74 1.10
C VAL A 173 -8.90 14.94 0.31
N THR A 174 -9.95 15.35 1.02
CA THR A 174 -11.17 15.82 0.36
C THR A 174 -10.99 17.28 -0.07
N LYS A 175 -11.25 17.58 -1.35
CA LYS A 175 -11.39 18.97 -1.76
C LYS A 175 -12.67 19.55 -1.14
N LYS A 176 -12.55 20.75 -0.60
CA LYS A 176 -13.70 21.57 -0.22
C LYS A 176 -14.43 22.03 -1.48
#